data_9809d381b1f7dbf42ec552be3e17a72e
#
_entry.id   9809d381b1f7dbf42ec552be3e17a72e
#
_cell.length_a   1.000
_cell.length_b   1.000
_cell.length_c   1.000
_cell.angle_alpha   90.00
_cell.angle_beta   90.00
_cell.angle_gamma   90.00
#
_symmetry.space_group_name_H-M   'P 1'
#
loop_
_entity.id
_entity.type
_entity.pdbx_description
1 polymer ?
#
loop_
_entity_poly.entity_id
_entity_poly.type
_entity_poly.pdbx_seq_one_letter_code
_entity_poly.pdbx_strand_id
1 'polypeptide(L)'
;MIAEISTSELREALAQGARLIDVREADEYAEAHISGAEFMPLSTLPTSIASVGSGPVYVICKSGGRSAMACELMASVGIEATNVSGGMMSWLHEGFEAEFGQ
;
A
#
# COMPACT_ATOMS: atom_id res chain seq x y z
N MET A 1 -10.74 10.96 8.78
CA MET A 1 -9.62 10.32 9.50
C MET A 1 -9.34 8.97 8.91
N ILE A 2 -8.06 8.62 8.78
CA ILE A 2 -7.63 7.40 8.09
C ILE A 2 -7.14 6.39 9.10
N ALA A 3 -7.59 5.15 9.00
CA ALA A 3 -7.09 4.06 9.81
C ALA A 3 -5.65 3.74 9.42
N GLU A 4 -4.85 3.32 10.39
CA GLU A 4 -3.45 2.98 10.16
C GLU A 4 -3.10 1.68 10.86
N ILE A 5 -2.14 0.96 10.28
CA ILE A 5 -1.53 -0.20 10.93
C ILE A 5 -0.01 -0.12 10.79
N SER A 6 0.68 -0.89 11.63
CA SER A 6 2.13 -0.99 11.56
C SER A 6 2.55 -1.99 10.48
N THR A 7 3.84 -1.98 10.13
CA THR A 7 4.35 -2.97 9.19
C THR A 7 4.31 -4.39 9.77
N SER A 8 4.48 -4.53 11.09
CA SER A 8 4.35 -5.85 11.72
C SER A 8 2.93 -6.38 11.59
N GLU A 9 1.94 -5.52 11.83
CA GLU A 9 0.54 -5.90 11.69
C GLU A 9 0.20 -6.21 10.23
N LEU A 10 0.77 -5.43 9.30
CA LEU A 10 0.57 -5.70 7.88
C LEU A 10 1.10 -7.07 7.52
N ARG A 11 2.28 -7.41 8.01
CA ARG A 11 2.89 -8.71 7.69
C ARG A 11 1.96 -9.85 8.11
N GLU A 12 1.34 -9.74 9.28
CA GLU A 12 0.39 -10.75 9.74
C GLU A 12 -0.87 -10.77 8.87
N ALA A 13 -1.38 -9.60 8.51
CA ALA A 13 -2.57 -9.51 7.67
C ALA A 13 -2.33 -10.14 6.30
N LEU A 14 -1.14 -9.91 5.72
CA LEU A 14 -0.81 -10.48 4.43
C LEU A 14 -0.75 -12.02 4.50
N ALA A 15 -0.27 -12.56 5.62
CA ALA A 15 -0.26 -14.00 5.81
C ALA A 15 -1.67 -14.58 5.87
N GLN A 16 -2.66 -13.76 6.18
CA GLN A 16 -4.07 -14.14 6.22
C GLN A 16 -4.79 -13.85 4.91
N GLY A 17 -4.07 -13.41 3.88
CA GLY A 17 -4.63 -13.17 2.56
C GLY A 17 -5.11 -11.75 2.29
N ALA A 18 -4.70 -10.79 3.12
CA ALA A 18 -5.11 -9.40 2.92
C ALA A 18 -4.55 -8.83 1.62
N ARG A 19 -5.27 -7.86 1.04
CA ARG A 19 -4.84 -7.17 -0.17
C ARG A 19 -3.98 -5.97 0.19
N LEU A 20 -2.94 -5.75 -0.59
CA LEU A 20 -2.03 -4.61 -0.42
C LEU A 20 -1.89 -3.89 -1.75
N ILE A 21 -2.01 -2.57 -1.72
CA ILE A 21 -1.82 -1.72 -2.88
C ILE A 21 -0.61 -0.83 -2.64
N ASP A 22 0.35 -0.86 -3.58
CA ASP A 22 1.55 -0.02 -3.51
C ASP A 22 1.34 1.16 -4.46
N VAL A 23 1.33 2.38 -3.89
CA VAL A 23 1.03 3.59 -4.66
C VAL A 23 2.27 4.39 -5.00
N ARG A 24 3.46 3.79 -4.84
CA ARG A 24 4.70 4.44 -5.25
C ARG A 24 4.82 4.44 -6.76
N GLU A 25 5.84 5.09 -7.29
CA GLU A 25 6.08 5.10 -8.73
C GLU A 25 6.87 3.88 -9.18
N ALA A 26 6.95 3.66 -10.49
CA ALA A 26 7.48 2.42 -11.04
C ALA A 26 8.94 2.16 -10.65
N ASP A 27 9.77 3.21 -10.60
CA ASP A 27 11.18 3.04 -10.26
C ASP A 27 11.35 2.61 -8.80
N GLU A 28 10.52 3.14 -7.90
CA GLU A 28 10.53 2.73 -6.50
C GLU A 28 10.09 1.28 -6.35
N TYR A 29 9.02 0.92 -7.05
CA TYR A 29 8.48 -0.44 -7.00
C TYR A 29 9.53 -1.45 -7.50
N ALA A 30 10.23 -1.10 -8.57
CA ALA A 30 11.25 -1.97 -9.13
C ALA A 30 12.45 -2.13 -8.20
N GLU A 31 12.75 -1.10 -7.42
CA GLU A 31 13.84 -1.17 -6.44
C GLU A 31 13.59 -2.24 -5.39
N ALA A 32 12.42 -2.22 -4.78
CA ALA A 32 12.02 -3.22 -3.80
C ALA A 32 10.52 -3.09 -3.58
N HIS A 33 9.82 -4.22 -3.52
CA HIS A 33 8.38 -4.20 -3.23
C HIS A 33 7.99 -5.47 -2.49
N ILE A 34 6.81 -5.44 -1.88
CA ILE A 34 6.31 -6.59 -1.14
C ILE A 34 5.62 -7.52 -2.13
N SER A 35 5.96 -8.81 -2.06
CA SER A 35 5.38 -9.82 -2.93
C SER A 35 3.85 -9.81 -2.82
N GLY A 36 3.18 -9.86 -3.97
CA GLY A 36 1.72 -9.88 -4.01
C GLY A 36 1.05 -8.52 -3.96
N ALA A 37 1.82 -7.44 -3.78
CA ALA A 37 1.24 -6.10 -3.80
C ALA A 37 0.71 -5.76 -5.19
N GLU A 38 -0.45 -5.09 -5.22
CA GLU A 38 -1.01 -4.59 -6.48
C GLU A 38 -0.41 -3.21 -6.72
N PHE A 39 0.22 -3.04 -7.86
CA PHE A 39 0.90 -1.78 -8.17
C PHE A 39 -0.08 -0.79 -8.80
N MET A 40 -0.35 0.31 -8.10
CA MET A 40 -1.24 1.37 -8.58
C MET A 40 -0.65 2.71 -8.18
N PRO A 41 0.24 3.29 -9.00
CA PRO A 41 0.92 4.53 -8.61
C PRO A 41 -0.07 5.67 -8.39
N LEU A 42 0.21 6.50 -7.38
CA LEU A 42 -0.67 7.60 -7.01
C LEU A 42 -0.92 8.53 -8.19
N SER A 43 0.08 8.70 -9.06
CA SER A 43 -0.04 9.59 -10.22
C SER A 43 -1.17 9.18 -11.16
N THR A 44 -1.52 7.89 -11.22
CA THR A 44 -2.58 7.42 -12.10
C THR A 44 -3.78 6.89 -11.33
N LEU A 45 -3.76 6.97 -10.00
CA LEU A 45 -4.80 6.39 -9.18
C LEU A 45 -6.20 6.91 -9.49
N PRO A 46 -6.41 8.22 -9.74
CA PRO A 46 -7.77 8.68 -10.07
C PRO A 46 -8.39 7.95 -11.25
N THR A 47 -7.56 7.52 -12.21
CA THR A 47 -8.04 6.78 -13.37
C THR A 47 -8.30 5.31 -13.05
N SER A 48 -7.46 4.71 -12.19
CA SER A 48 -7.51 3.26 -11.92
C SER A 48 -8.32 2.90 -10.67
N ILE A 49 -8.80 3.89 -9.91
CA ILE A 49 -9.37 3.66 -8.59
C ILE A 49 -10.59 2.74 -8.62
N ALA A 50 -11.34 2.77 -9.70
CA ALA A 50 -12.54 1.92 -9.82
C ALA A 50 -12.18 0.44 -9.80
N SER A 51 -10.97 0.08 -10.21
CA SER A 51 -10.56 -1.32 -10.24
C SER A 51 -10.22 -1.88 -8.86
N VAL A 52 -10.13 -1.03 -7.83
CA VAL A 52 -9.84 -1.50 -6.47
C VAL A 52 -11.01 -2.29 -5.90
N GLY A 53 -12.22 -1.90 -6.21
CA GLY A 53 -13.40 -2.51 -5.61
C GLY A 53 -13.68 -1.88 -4.25
N SER A 54 -14.44 -2.57 -3.40
CA SER A 54 -14.86 -1.98 -2.12
C SER A 54 -13.84 -2.14 -0.99
N GLY A 55 -12.85 -2.99 -1.17
CA GLY A 55 -11.91 -3.30 -0.11
C GLY A 55 -12.40 -4.45 0.76
N PRO A 56 -11.83 -4.65 1.95
CA PRO A 56 -10.77 -3.85 2.55
C PRO A 56 -9.43 -4.02 1.86
N VAL A 57 -8.65 -2.95 1.83
CA VAL A 57 -7.30 -2.99 1.29
C VAL A 57 -6.36 -2.23 2.22
N TYR A 58 -5.09 -2.63 2.23
CA TYR A 58 -4.02 -1.88 2.86
C TYR A 58 -3.26 -1.13 1.77
N VAL A 59 -2.75 0.06 2.09
CA VAL A 59 -2.11 0.93 1.09
C VAL A 59 -0.76 1.37 1.63
N ILE A 60 0.29 1.18 0.83
CA ILE A 60 1.66 1.45 1.26
C ILE A 60 2.36 2.38 0.27
N CYS A 61 3.22 3.25 0.80
CA CYS A 61 4.16 4.02 0.00
C CYS A 61 5.52 3.95 0.66
N LYS A 62 6.38 4.94 0.46
CA LYS A 62 7.71 4.90 1.04
C LYS A 62 7.69 5.12 2.54
N SER A 63 6.99 6.16 3.01
CA SER A 63 7.02 6.56 4.42
C SER A 63 5.64 6.81 5.02
N GLY A 64 4.57 6.72 4.23
CA GLY A 64 3.20 6.84 4.72
C GLY A 64 2.41 8.04 4.23
N GLY A 65 3.05 9.04 3.62
CA GLY A 65 2.37 10.26 3.20
C GLY A 65 1.51 10.10 1.95
N ARG A 66 2.09 9.57 0.89
CA ARG A 66 1.35 9.37 -0.36
C ARG A 66 0.24 8.35 -0.18
N SER A 67 0.52 7.30 0.59
CA SER A 67 -0.50 6.27 0.84
C SER A 67 -1.64 6.80 1.69
N ALA A 68 -1.38 7.74 2.60
CA ALA A 68 -2.45 8.39 3.36
C ALA A 68 -3.36 9.17 2.42
N MET A 69 -2.78 9.90 1.45
CA MET A 69 -3.57 10.62 0.44
C MET A 69 -4.41 9.66 -0.39
N ALA A 70 -3.81 8.53 -0.77
CA ALA A 70 -4.53 7.51 -1.54
C ALA A 70 -5.70 6.95 -0.73
N CYS A 71 -5.50 6.70 0.57
CA CYS A 71 -6.58 6.20 1.43
C CYS A 71 -7.73 7.20 1.51
N GLU A 72 -7.41 8.51 1.59
CA GLU A 72 -8.46 9.52 1.63
C GLU A 72 -9.26 9.55 0.32
N LEU A 73 -8.55 9.44 -0.79
CA LEU A 73 -9.23 9.39 -2.09
C LEU A 73 -10.12 8.15 -2.18
N MET A 74 -9.63 7.01 -1.73
CA MET A 74 -10.41 5.77 -1.73
C MET A 74 -11.64 5.90 -0.84
N ALA A 75 -11.47 6.47 0.36
CA ALA A 75 -12.59 6.64 1.28
C ALA A 75 -13.68 7.50 0.65
N SER A 76 -13.28 8.53 -0.12
CA SER A 76 -14.26 9.43 -0.74
C SER A 76 -15.13 8.73 -1.78
N VAL A 77 -14.71 7.57 -2.27
CA VAL A 77 -15.51 6.79 -3.23
C VAL A 77 -15.96 5.45 -2.66
N GLY A 78 -15.96 5.32 -1.32
CA GLY A 78 -16.53 4.17 -0.65
C GLY A 78 -15.64 2.94 -0.53
N ILE A 79 -14.33 3.10 -0.68
CA ILE A 79 -13.39 2.00 -0.54
C ILE A 79 -12.81 1.99 0.86
N GLU A 80 -12.87 0.85 1.54
CA GLU A 80 -12.32 0.71 2.88
C GLU A 80 -10.82 0.49 2.77
N ALA A 81 -10.03 1.51 3.13
CA ALA A 81 -8.58 1.48 2.99
C ALA A 81 -7.90 1.86 4.30
N THR A 82 -6.79 1.17 4.59
CA THR A 82 -5.98 1.41 5.78
C THR A 82 -4.56 1.72 5.36
N ASN A 83 -4.00 2.79 5.91
CA ASN A 83 -2.66 3.24 5.59
C ASN A 83 -1.63 2.42 6.38
N VAL A 84 -0.53 2.04 5.72
CA VAL A 84 0.57 1.36 6.39
C VAL A 84 1.53 2.42 6.91
N SER A 85 1.55 2.59 8.23
CA SER A 85 2.40 3.57 8.89
C SER A 85 3.86 3.22 8.69
N GLY A 86 4.67 4.21 8.33
CA GLY A 86 6.10 4.02 8.09
C GLY A 86 6.46 3.42 6.73
N GLY A 87 5.51 2.84 6.04
CA GLY A 87 5.67 2.39 4.66
C GLY A 87 6.80 1.41 4.44
N MET A 88 7.32 1.41 3.21
CA MET A 88 8.42 0.52 2.82
C MET A 88 9.69 0.76 3.63
N MET A 89 9.91 2.02 4.07
CA MET A 89 11.09 2.30 4.91
C MET A 89 11.05 1.47 6.19
N SER A 90 9.91 1.45 6.88
CA SER A 90 9.76 0.62 8.09
C SER A 90 9.84 -0.87 7.76
N TRP A 91 9.16 -1.29 6.69
CA TRP A 91 9.15 -2.69 6.28
C TRP A 91 10.57 -3.21 6.09
N LEU A 92 11.39 -2.48 5.34
CA LEU A 92 12.77 -2.89 5.06
C LEU A 92 13.66 -2.77 6.30
N HIS A 93 13.44 -1.75 7.12
CA HIS A 93 14.20 -1.57 8.36
C HIS A 93 13.98 -2.75 9.32
N GLU A 94 12.77 -3.30 9.33
CA GLU A 94 12.45 -4.45 10.17
C GLU A 94 13.03 -5.75 9.60
N GLY A 95 13.56 -5.72 8.40
CA GLY A 95 14.15 -6.90 7.79
C GLY A 95 13.14 -7.86 7.17
N PHE A 96 11.91 -7.38 6.92
CA PHE A 96 10.88 -8.21 6.29
C PHE A 96 11.19 -8.42 4.81
N GLU A 97 10.65 -9.49 4.24
CA GLU A 97 10.96 -9.91 2.89
C GLU A 97 10.45 -8.92 1.85
N ALA A 98 11.26 -8.69 0.82
CA ALA A 98 10.88 -7.87 -0.31
C ALA A 98 11.45 -8.47 -1.58
N GLU A 99 10.78 -8.22 -2.70
CA GLU A 99 11.27 -8.60 -4.01
C GLU A 99 11.91 -7.41 -4.68
N PHE A 100 12.89 -7.68 -5.54
CA PHE A 100 13.66 -6.65 -6.22
C PHE A 100 13.47 -6.82 -7.72
N GLY A 101 13.41 -5.69 -8.44
CA GLY A 101 13.20 -5.70 -9.86
C GLY A 101 11.72 -5.74 -10.23
N GLN A 102 11.44 -6.13 -11.48
CA GLN A 102 10.09 -6.09 -12.03
C GLN A 102 9.21 -7.21 -11.53
#